data_20551640e8ce7a9990e689c80b3bdb88
#
_entry.id   20551640e8ce7a9990e689c80b3bdb88
#
_cell.length_a   1.000
_cell.length_b   1.000
_cell.length_c   1.000
_cell.angle_alpha   90.00
_cell.angle_beta   90.00
_cell.angle_gamma   90.00
#
_symmetry.space_group_name_H-M   'P 1'
#
loop_
_entity.id
_entity.type
_entity.pdbx_description
1 polymer ?
#
loop_
_entity_poly.entity_id
_entity_poly.type
_entity_poly.pdbx_seq_one_letter_code
_entity_poly.pdbx_strand_id
1 'polypeptide(L)'
;RKSTYSFKNPGENALSGGIQSWTQKYFITQGNFKPQLVVEEIQNDNFKISLYIEDNTNKGIVIPVPLRNVLTQKKYEKNKYEVLQSLTQLSSFIHGLDEYINSEGTQEIIMSNVVFTPFLMQMIPVIQLLDINILLPKSLQGILKPKASIKIKKKKGGKSFIQLDKLLDFDWQIAIGDTLMDEAEFKKLLKKSDGLIKHKTNYIYVDPADLEKIYNHFTNTKELSAFQMLRSALSGEYLGSKIGLTNEVQALIKELTNFNEIALPKGIKAQLRPYQHRGYSWMYRNAKIGFGSVLADDMGLGKTLQVITTLLKYKEDGLLKNQKALVISPTGLLTNWQTEFEKFAPDLNVKIYHGTNRKIEKDFDVLISSYGIVRSDAKELKKKNWHTLIIDE
;
A
#
# COMPACT_ATOMS: atom_id res chain seq x y z
N ARG A 1 9.15 22.27 4.13
CA ARG A 1 9.10 23.68 3.67
C ARG A 1 7.73 24.19 4.04
N LYS A 2 7.65 25.18 4.96
CA LYS A 2 6.42 25.89 5.30
C LYS A 2 5.95 26.62 4.04
N SER A 3 4.67 26.48 3.69
CA SER A 3 4.03 27.26 2.64
C SER A 3 4.22 28.75 2.93
N THR A 4 4.79 29.48 1.98
CA THR A 4 5.05 30.92 2.07
C THR A 4 3.80 31.77 1.82
N TYR A 5 2.65 31.15 1.58
CA TYR A 5 1.39 31.84 1.37
C TYR A 5 0.52 31.76 2.63
N SER A 6 0.57 32.81 3.48
CA SER A 6 -0.43 33.03 4.51
C SER A 6 -1.20 34.28 4.20
N PHE A 7 -2.50 34.21 4.00
CA PHE A 7 -3.37 35.35 3.92
C PHE A 7 -3.48 35.95 5.34
N LYS A 8 -2.91 37.15 5.54
CA LYS A 8 -2.84 37.78 6.88
C LYS A 8 -4.17 38.28 7.39
N ASN A 9 -5.08 38.68 6.49
CA ASN A 9 -6.42 39.17 6.84
C ASN A 9 -7.44 38.79 5.78
N PRO A 10 -8.50 38.06 6.13
CA PRO A 10 -9.55 37.68 5.18
C PRO A 10 -10.28 38.88 4.53
N GLY A 11 -10.27 40.05 5.19
CA GLY A 11 -10.87 41.27 4.67
C GLY A 11 -10.00 42.09 3.73
N GLU A 12 -8.67 41.99 3.86
CA GLU A 12 -7.72 42.76 3.02
C GLU A 12 -7.26 42.00 1.77
N ASN A 13 -7.40 40.69 1.79
CA ASN A 13 -7.07 39.80 0.65
C ASN A 13 -8.34 39.23 0.01
N ALA A 14 -9.38 40.05 -0.09
CA ALA A 14 -10.51 39.69 -0.95
C ALA A 14 -9.93 39.34 -2.32
N LEU A 15 -10.08 38.10 -2.73
CA LEU A 15 -9.79 37.63 -4.08
C LEU A 15 -10.30 38.71 -5.03
N SER A 16 -9.49 39.15 -5.99
CA SER A 16 -9.93 40.17 -6.94
C SER A 16 -11.31 39.80 -7.47
N GLY A 17 -12.16 40.80 -7.69
CA GLY A 17 -13.54 40.52 -8.14
C GLY A 17 -13.62 39.60 -9.33
N GLY A 18 -12.56 39.54 -10.15
CA GLY A 18 -12.41 38.56 -11.23
C GLY A 18 -12.22 37.11 -10.76
N ILE A 19 -11.47 36.88 -9.68
CA ILE A 19 -11.28 35.54 -9.12
C ILE A 19 -12.54 35.07 -8.38
N GLN A 20 -13.19 35.97 -7.63
CA GLN A 20 -14.47 35.69 -7.00
C GLN A 20 -15.56 35.38 -8.04
N SER A 21 -15.65 36.18 -9.10
CA SER A 21 -16.57 35.93 -10.22
C SER A 21 -16.25 34.63 -10.95
N TRP A 22 -14.96 34.30 -11.07
CA TRP A 22 -14.51 33.03 -11.69
C TRP A 22 -14.84 31.83 -10.79
N THR A 23 -14.55 31.91 -9.48
CA THR A 23 -14.88 30.83 -8.54
C THR A 23 -16.38 30.68 -8.34
N GLN A 24 -17.16 31.75 -8.31
CA GLN A 24 -18.63 31.70 -8.23
C GLN A 24 -19.28 30.95 -9.41
N LYS A 25 -18.67 31.00 -10.59
CA LYS A 25 -19.14 30.20 -11.74
C LYS A 25 -19.07 28.69 -11.50
N TYR A 26 -18.23 28.24 -10.58
CA TYR A 26 -18.05 26.81 -10.26
C TYR A 26 -18.81 26.38 -9.00
N PHE A 27 -19.48 27.30 -8.27
CA PHE A 27 -20.36 26.95 -7.14
C PHE A 27 -21.78 26.62 -7.60
N ILE A 28 -21.91 25.50 -8.35
CA ILE A 28 -23.21 24.99 -8.83
C ILE A 28 -24.12 24.63 -7.66
N THR A 29 -23.55 24.39 -6.49
CA THR A 29 -24.25 23.82 -5.32
C THR A 29 -24.72 24.84 -4.29
N GLN A 30 -24.55 26.15 -4.51
CA GLN A 30 -25.04 27.18 -3.60
C GLN A 30 -26.56 27.45 -3.73
N GLY A 31 -27.21 26.90 -4.77
CA GLY A 31 -28.66 26.98 -4.96
C GLY A 31 -29.44 25.97 -4.10
N ASN A 32 -30.72 26.20 -3.98
CA ASN A 32 -31.62 25.25 -3.32
C ASN A 32 -31.84 23.96 -4.12
N PHE A 33 -31.49 23.96 -5.39
CA PHE A 33 -31.67 22.85 -6.32
C PHE A 33 -30.28 22.30 -6.73
N LYS A 34 -29.94 21.13 -6.22
CA LYS A 34 -28.66 20.49 -6.53
C LYS A 34 -28.83 19.37 -7.56
N PRO A 35 -28.05 19.37 -8.65
CA PRO A 35 -28.06 18.25 -9.58
C PRO A 35 -27.40 17.02 -8.96
N GLN A 36 -27.95 15.85 -9.28
CA GLN A 36 -27.40 14.52 -8.96
C GLN A 36 -27.32 13.72 -10.25
N LEU A 37 -26.20 13.07 -10.48
CA LEU A 37 -26.03 12.17 -11.63
C LEU A 37 -26.22 10.72 -11.17
N VAL A 38 -26.93 9.96 -11.96
CA VAL A 38 -27.08 8.52 -11.79
C VAL A 38 -26.59 7.84 -13.06
N VAL A 39 -25.61 6.97 -12.93
CA VAL A 39 -25.08 6.18 -14.03
C VAL A 39 -25.64 4.76 -13.94
N GLU A 40 -26.22 4.29 -15.01
CA GLU A 40 -26.76 2.94 -15.15
C GLU A 40 -26.05 2.19 -16.29
N GLU A 41 -25.66 0.95 -16.02
CA GLU A 41 -25.14 0.06 -17.07
C GLU A 41 -26.33 -0.52 -17.84
N ILE A 42 -26.30 -0.36 -19.15
CA ILE A 42 -27.32 -0.91 -20.06
C ILE A 42 -26.70 -1.96 -21.00
N GLN A 43 -27.51 -2.56 -21.86
CA GLN A 43 -27.02 -3.62 -22.75
C GLN A 43 -25.91 -3.13 -23.70
N ASN A 44 -25.07 -4.06 -24.15
CA ASN A 44 -23.97 -3.83 -25.11
C ASN A 44 -22.88 -2.87 -24.64
N ASP A 45 -22.49 -2.95 -23.35
CA ASP A 45 -21.45 -2.11 -22.76
C ASP A 45 -21.68 -0.60 -22.93
N ASN A 46 -22.94 -0.19 -22.96
CA ASN A 46 -23.34 1.21 -22.97
C ASN A 46 -23.76 1.66 -21.56
N PHE A 47 -23.64 2.95 -21.31
CA PHE A 47 -23.97 3.58 -20.05
C PHE A 47 -24.98 4.70 -20.26
N LYS A 48 -26.05 4.65 -19.48
CA LYS A 48 -27.06 5.72 -19.43
C LYS A 48 -26.76 6.66 -18.29
N ILE A 49 -26.79 7.95 -18.58
CA ILE A 49 -26.65 9.01 -17.58
C ILE A 49 -28.01 9.65 -17.36
N SER A 50 -28.51 9.55 -16.15
CA SER A 50 -29.76 10.16 -15.72
C SER A 50 -29.47 11.28 -14.75
N LEU A 51 -30.16 12.42 -14.93
CA LEU A 51 -30.03 13.57 -14.03
C LEU A 51 -31.27 13.67 -13.15
N TYR A 52 -31.01 13.91 -11.89
CA TYR A 52 -32.00 14.19 -10.85
C TYR A 52 -31.70 15.53 -10.21
N ILE A 53 -32.68 16.15 -9.64
CA ILE A 53 -32.56 17.41 -8.91
C ILE A 53 -33.00 17.17 -7.46
N GLU A 54 -32.13 17.47 -6.53
CA GLU A 54 -32.40 17.50 -5.10
C GLU A 54 -32.98 18.87 -4.73
N ASP A 55 -34.19 18.90 -4.18
CA ASP A 55 -34.85 20.11 -3.69
C ASP A 55 -34.57 20.28 -2.20
N ASN A 56 -33.61 21.16 -1.85
CA ASN A 56 -33.21 21.45 -0.47
C ASN A 56 -34.02 22.59 0.18
N THR A 57 -35.11 23.04 -0.42
CA THR A 57 -35.94 24.10 0.17
C THR A 57 -36.66 23.64 1.43
N ASN A 58 -36.92 22.32 1.57
CA ASN A 58 -37.58 21.72 2.71
C ASN A 58 -36.60 20.98 3.61
N LYS A 59 -36.62 21.23 4.92
CA LYS A 59 -35.74 20.56 5.93
C LYS A 59 -36.11 19.09 6.21
N GLY A 60 -36.75 18.39 5.28
CA GLY A 60 -37.13 16.98 5.41
C GLY A 60 -36.20 16.04 4.63
N ILE A 61 -36.65 14.78 4.48
CA ILE A 61 -35.92 13.82 3.61
C ILE A 61 -36.10 14.31 2.16
N VAL A 62 -34.94 14.62 1.54
CA VAL A 62 -34.88 15.07 0.15
C VAL A 62 -34.98 13.85 -0.76
N ILE A 63 -36.07 13.76 -1.55
CA ILE A 63 -36.21 12.74 -2.58
C ILE A 63 -35.85 13.39 -3.92
N PRO A 64 -34.74 12.94 -4.58
CA PRO A 64 -34.35 13.52 -5.85
C PRO A 64 -35.42 13.31 -6.93
N VAL A 65 -35.72 14.36 -7.67
CA VAL A 65 -36.75 14.37 -8.73
C VAL A 65 -36.04 14.23 -10.09
N PRO A 66 -36.47 13.32 -10.99
CA PRO A 66 -35.91 13.26 -12.34
C PRO A 66 -35.97 14.61 -13.04
N LEU A 67 -34.87 15.02 -13.69
CA LEU A 67 -34.81 16.31 -14.38
C LEU A 67 -35.90 16.47 -15.42
N ARG A 68 -36.29 15.39 -16.11
CA ARG A 68 -37.43 15.37 -17.02
C ARG A 68 -38.70 15.90 -16.38
N ASN A 69 -38.99 15.49 -15.15
CA ASN A 69 -40.16 15.95 -14.41
C ASN A 69 -40.10 17.45 -14.10
N VAL A 70 -38.90 17.95 -13.80
CA VAL A 70 -38.69 19.39 -13.55
C VAL A 70 -38.91 20.19 -14.84
N LEU A 71 -38.51 19.67 -15.98
CA LEU A 71 -38.65 20.34 -17.27
C LEU A 71 -40.08 20.36 -17.79
N THR A 72 -40.92 19.33 -17.52
CA THR A 72 -42.25 19.14 -18.13
C THR A 72 -43.41 19.48 -17.22
N GLN A 73 -43.23 19.42 -15.88
CA GLN A 73 -44.35 19.61 -14.95
C GLN A 73 -44.54 21.08 -14.53
N LYS A 74 -45.74 21.61 -14.62
CA LYS A 74 -46.10 22.97 -14.20
C LYS A 74 -45.74 23.32 -12.76
N LYS A 75 -45.66 22.31 -11.88
CA LYS A 75 -45.30 22.49 -10.47
C LYS A 75 -43.92 23.15 -10.31
N TYR A 76 -43.00 22.90 -11.24
CA TYR A 76 -41.60 23.37 -11.18
C TYR A 76 -41.35 24.61 -12.04
N GLU A 77 -42.36 25.18 -12.68
CA GLU A 77 -42.20 26.28 -13.63
C GLU A 77 -41.48 27.50 -13.05
N LYS A 78 -41.75 27.82 -11.78
CA LYS A 78 -41.06 28.91 -11.06
C LYS A 78 -39.57 28.66 -10.79
N ASN A 79 -39.19 27.40 -10.69
CA ASN A 79 -37.83 26.97 -10.30
C ASN A 79 -37.01 26.49 -11.51
N LYS A 80 -37.66 26.33 -12.66
CA LYS A 80 -37.07 25.83 -13.90
C LYS A 80 -35.84 26.65 -14.31
N TYR A 81 -35.90 27.98 -14.17
CA TYR A 81 -34.77 28.87 -14.53
C TYR A 81 -33.55 28.63 -13.65
N GLU A 82 -33.72 28.53 -12.33
CA GLU A 82 -32.62 28.28 -11.39
C GLU A 82 -31.96 26.91 -11.65
N VAL A 83 -32.76 25.88 -11.91
CA VAL A 83 -32.26 24.55 -12.27
C VAL A 83 -31.49 24.58 -13.60
N LEU A 84 -32.03 25.23 -14.64
CA LEU A 84 -31.34 25.33 -15.93
C LEU A 84 -30.04 26.10 -15.83
N GLN A 85 -30.01 27.16 -15.01
CA GLN A 85 -28.76 27.90 -14.76
C GLN A 85 -27.68 27.03 -14.13
N SER A 86 -28.04 26.17 -13.18
CA SER A 86 -27.10 25.23 -12.57
C SER A 86 -26.60 24.16 -13.56
N LEU A 87 -27.44 23.77 -14.50
CA LEU A 87 -27.11 22.75 -15.51
C LEU A 87 -26.26 23.28 -16.67
N THR A 88 -26.34 24.58 -16.99
CA THR A 88 -25.56 25.18 -18.08
C THR A 88 -24.05 24.97 -17.92
N GLN A 89 -23.56 24.90 -16.68
CA GLN A 89 -22.16 24.62 -16.41
C GLN A 89 -21.82 23.15 -16.57
N LEU A 90 -22.76 22.26 -16.34
CA LEU A 90 -22.59 20.82 -16.49
C LEU A 90 -22.59 20.39 -17.97
N SER A 91 -23.21 21.14 -18.86
CA SER A 91 -23.25 20.81 -20.30
C SER A 91 -21.85 20.78 -20.92
N SER A 92 -20.90 21.52 -20.37
CA SER A 92 -19.49 21.45 -20.81
C SER A 92 -18.80 20.14 -20.42
N PHE A 93 -19.31 19.41 -19.44
CA PHE A 93 -18.74 18.16 -18.95
C PHE A 93 -19.52 16.91 -19.40
N ILE A 94 -20.83 17.07 -19.68
CA ILE A 94 -21.71 15.95 -20.02
C ILE A 94 -22.17 16.09 -21.48
N HIS A 95 -21.56 15.33 -22.34
CA HIS A 95 -21.95 15.29 -23.76
C HIS A 95 -23.39 14.78 -23.91
N GLY A 96 -24.21 15.50 -24.67
CA GLY A 96 -25.65 15.19 -24.87
C GLY A 96 -26.58 15.82 -23.85
N LEU A 97 -26.07 16.62 -22.89
CA LEU A 97 -26.94 17.29 -21.89
C LEU A 97 -27.80 18.39 -22.51
N ASP A 98 -27.26 19.14 -23.45
CA ASP A 98 -28.00 20.20 -24.14
C ASP A 98 -29.16 19.63 -24.97
N GLU A 99 -28.92 18.53 -25.68
CA GLU A 99 -29.93 17.80 -26.44
C GLU A 99 -31.03 17.23 -25.51
N TYR A 100 -30.60 16.70 -24.35
CA TYR A 100 -31.53 16.23 -23.32
C TYR A 100 -32.45 17.37 -22.81
N ILE A 101 -31.87 18.53 -22.52
CA ILE A 101 -32.60 19.69 -22.03
C ILE A 101 -33.57 20.23 -23.12
N ASN A 102 -33.06 20.39 -24.34
CA ASN A 102 -33.85 20.89 -25.48
C ASN A 102 -35.01 19.95 -25.86
N SER A 103 -34.82 18.65 -25.66
CA SER A 103 -35.87 17.65 -25.89
C SER A 103 -36.81 17.44 -24.70
N GLU A 104 -36.70 18.27 -23.66
CA GLU A 104 -37.46 18.12 -22.40
C GLU A 104 -37.32 16.74 -21.76
N GLY A 105 -36.10 16.13 -21.90
CA GLY A 105 -35.76 14.85 -21.33
C GLY A 105 -36.34 13.63 -22.08
N THR A 106 -36.72 13.81 -23.33
CA THR A 106 -37.15 12.67 -24.20
C THR A 106 -35.97 11.96 -24.85
N GLN A 107 -34.90 12.70 -25.16
CA GLN A 107 -33.68 12.14 -25.70
C GLN A 107 -32.73 11.71 -24.55
N GLU A 108 -32.60 10.42 -24.32
CA GLU A 108 -31.75 9.91 -23.24
C GLU A 108 -30.27 10.13 -23.52
N ILE A 109 -29.49 10.37 -22.47
CA ILE A 109 -28.04 10.47 -22.59
C ILE A 109 -27.44 9.07 -22.48
N ILE A 110 -27.04 8.51 -23.59
CA ILE A 110 -26.42 7.17 -23.67
C ILE A 110 -25.01 7.34 -24.21
N MET A 111 -24.04 6.84 -23.47
CA MET A 111 -22.62 6.84 -23.89
C MET A 111 -22.15 5.42 -24.17
N SER A 112 -21.50 5.21 -25.30
CA SER A 112 -20.78 3.97 -25.55
C SER A 112 -19.58 3.86 -24.61
N ASN A 113 -19.08 2.66 -24.39
CA ASN A 113 -17.92 2.40 -23.53
C ASN A 113 -16.71 3.29 -23.87
N VAL A 114 -16.45 3.51 -25.14
CA VAL A 114 -15.33 4.36 -25.63
C VAL A 114 -15.50 5.82 -25.18
N VAL A 115 -16.72 6.36 -25.24
CA VAL A 115 -17.02 7.75 -24.83
C VAL A 115 -17.15 7.85 -23.31
N PHE A 116 -17.73 6.83 -22.68
CA PHE A 116 -17.95 6.80 -21.23
C PHE A 116 -16.64 6.65 -20.44
N THR A 117 -15.66 5.93 -20.95
CA THR A 117 -14.38 5.72 -20.26
C THR A 117 -13.66 7.04 -19.92
N PRO A 118 -13.36 7.96 -20.86
CA PRO A 118 -12.78 9.26 -20.52
C PRO A 118 -13.71 10.11 -19.65
N PHE A 119 -15.01 10.06 -19.83
CA PHE A 119 -15.97 10.72 -18.96
C PHE A 119 -15.84 10.24 -17.51
N LEU A 120 -15.82 8.93 -17.29
CA LEU A 120 -15.66 8.33 -15.98
C LEU A 120 -14.33 8.68 -15.32
N MET A 121 -13.23 8.64 -16.08
CA MET A 121 -11.88 8.78 -15.52
C MET A 121 -11.43 10.22 -15.35
N GLN A 122 -11.93 11.13 -16.17
CA GLN A 122 -11.48 12.53 -16.22
C GLN A 122 -12.56 13.50 -15.75
N MET A 123 -13.80 13.35 -16.21
CA MET A 123 -14.88 14.31 -15.94
C MET A 123 -15.57 14.05 -14.61
N ILE A 124 -15.87 12.81 -14.26
CA ILE A 124 -16.51 12.47 -12.97
C ILE A 124 -15.76 13.02 -11.77
N PRO A 125 -14.42 12.87 -11.65
CA PRO A 125 -13.67 13.49 -10.56
C PRO A 125 -13.80 15.02 -10.50
N VAL A 126 -13.86 15.69 -11.65
CA VAL A 126 -14.07 17.15 -11.73
C VAL A 126 -15.47 17.52 -11.26
N ILE A 127 -16.49 16.79 -11.71
CA ILE A 127 -17.89 17.01 -11.31
C ILE A 127 -18.05 16.79 -9.81
N GLN A 128 -17.39 15.81 -9.22
CA GLN A 128 -17.37 15.58 -7.77
C GLN A 128 -16.74 16.73 -6.99
N LEU A 129 -15.68 17.36 -7.53
CA LEU A 129 -15.09 18.55 -6.91
C LEU A 129 -16.06 19.77 -6.91
N LEU A 130 -17.05 19.77 -7.78
CA LEU A 130 -18.13 20.76 -7.78
C LEU A 130 -19.26 20.44 -6.77
N ASP A 131 -19.04 19.50 -5.86
CA ASP A 131 -19.98 19.02 -4.84
C ASP A 131 -21.29 18.42 -5.42
N ILE A 132 -21.19 17.85 -6.62
CA ILE A 132 -22.32 17.17 -7.26
C ILE A 132 -22.27 15.68 -6.92
N ASN A 133 -23.39 15.19 -6.39
CA ASN A 133 -23.50 13.78 -6.03
C ASN A 133 -23.61 12.91 -7.28
N ILE A 134 -22.78 11.84 -7.34
CA ILE A 134 -22.78 10.92 -8.47
C ILE A 134 -22.96 9.49 -7.95
N LEU A 135 -24.05 8.87 -8.38
CA LEU A 135 -24.35 7.48 -8.08
C LEU A 135 -23.84 6.57 -9.21
N LEU A 136 -22.83 5.79 -8.91
CA LEU A 136 -22.28 4.78 -9.82
C LEU A 136 -22.79 3.39 -9.45
N PRO A 137 -23.08 2.51 -10.43
CA PRO A 137 -23.39 1.12 -10.16
C PRO A 137 -22.20 0.42 -9.46
N LYS A 138 -22.48 -0.62 -8.68
CA LYS A 138 -21.45 -1.34 -7.91
C LYS A 138 -20.27 -1.82 -8.76
N SER A 139 -20.51 -2.20 -10.00
CA SER A 139 -19.51 -2.62 -10.98
C SER A 139 -18.47 -1.54 -11.31
N LEU A 140 -18.84 -0.27 -11.22
CA LEU A 140 -17.98 0.90 -11.49
C LEU A 140 -17.39 1.55 -10.23
N GLN A 141 -17.90 1.23 -9.03
CA GLN A 141 -17.37 1.79 -7.78
C GLN A 141 -15.96 1.28 -7.44
N GLY A 142 -15.59 0.11 -7.94
CA GLY A 142 -14.29 -0.51 -7.72
C GLY A 142 -13.59 -0.83 -9.04
N ILE A 143 -13.20 0.21 -9.79
CA ILE A 143 -12.45 0.01 -11.04
C ILE A 143 -11.09 -0.58 -10.71
N LEU A 144 -10.80 -1.72 -11.32
CA LEU A 144 -9.54 -2.43 -11.14
C LEU A 144 -8.49 -1.88 -12.11
N LYS A 145 -7.28 -1.67 -11.61
CA LYS A 145 -6.12 -1.32 -12.43
C LYS A 145 -5.16 -2.49 -12.48
N PRO A 146 -4.57 -2.79 -13.63
CA PRO A 146 -3.53 -3.81 -13.72
C PRO A 146 -2.27 -3.35 -12.96
N LYS A 147 -1.64 -4.30 -12.26
CA LYS A 147 -0.38 -4.09 -11.54
C LYS A 147 0.59 -5.21 -11.86
N ALA A 148 1.90 -4.91 -11.84
CA ALA A 148 2.91 -5.95 -11.92
C ALA A 148 2.81 -6.90 -10.73
N SER A 149 2.94 -8.19 -11.00
CA SER A 149 2.97 -9.25 -10.00
C SER A 149 3.87 -10.39 -10.46
N ILE A 150 4.02 -11.41 -9.61
CA ILE A 150 4.85 -12.59 -9.85
C ILE A 150 4.12 -13.87 -9.45
N LYS A 151 4.46 -14.95 -10.13
CA LYS A 151 4.12 -16.31 -9.71
C LYS A 151 5.40 -17.04 -9.34
N ILE A 152 5.57 -17.34 -8.05
CA ILE A 152 6.76 -18.02 -7.54
C ILE A 152 6.57 -19.53 -7.69
N LYS A 153 7.59 -20.17 -8.24
CA LYS A 153 7.65 -21.61 -8.51
C LYS A 153 8.96 -22.20 -7.96
N LYS A 154 8.97 -23.52 -7.75
CA LYS A 154 10.18 -24.24 -7.39
C LYS A 154 11.05 -24.41 -8.65
N LYS A 155 12.34 -24.12 -8.54
CA LYS A 155 13.31 -24.34 -9.62
C LYS A 155 13.53 -25.83 -9.81
N LYS A 156 13.49 -26.30 -11.05
CA LYS A 156 13.75 -27.72 -11.36
C LYS A 156 15.19 -28.09 -10.96
N GLY A 157 15.34 -29.09 -10.09
CA GLY A 157 16.66 -29.62 -9.68
C GLY A 157 17.23 -29.11 -8.37
N GLY A 158 16.58 -28.17 -7.68
CA GLY A 158 17.03 -27.65 -6.37
C GLY A 158 16.80 -28.68 -5.25
N LYS A 159 17.87 -29.22 -4.66
CA LYS A 159 17.82 -30.25 -3.60
C LYS A 159 18.19 -29.74 -2.20
N SER A 160 18.53 -28.47 -2.02
CA SER A 160 19.07 -27.99 -0.73
C SER A 160 18.45 -26.69 -0.28
N PHE A 161 18.00 -26.65 0.98
CA PHE A 161 17.51 -25.45 1.68
C PHE A 161 18.61 -24.41 1.94
N ILE A 162 19.87 -24.76 1.78
CA ILE A 162 21.04 -23.90 2.09
C ILE A 162 21.32 -22.88 0.98
N GLN A 163 20.74 -23.04 -0.20
CA GLN A 163 20.90 -22.13 -1.32
C GLN A 163 19.54 -21.77 -1.92
N LEU A 164 18.84 -20.86 -1.27
CA LEU A 164 17.51 -20.34 -1.69
C LEU A 164 17.49 -19.89 -3.16
N ASP A 165 18.60 -19.31 -3.65
CA ASP A 165 18.77 -18.89 -5.05
C ASP A 165 18.64 -20.03 -6.06
N LYS A 166 18.85 -21.27 -5.60
CA LYS A 166 18.69 -22.48 -6.42
C LYS A 166 17.34 -23.14 -6.25
N LEU A 167 16.51 -22.69 -5.30
CA LEU A 167 15.22 -23.32 -4.97
C LEU A 167 14.04 -22.63 -5.61
N LEU A 168 14.09 -21.32 -5.72
CA LEU A 168 12.97 -20.51 -6.17
C LEU A 168 13.25 -19.90 -7.54
N ASP A 169 12.20 -19.79 -8.33
CA ASP A 169 12.15 -19.10 -9.60
C ASP A 169 10.79 -18.41 -9.71
N PHE A 170 10.60 -17.52 -10.64
CA PHE A 170 9.35 -16.80 -10.82
C PHE A 170 9.01 -16.56 -12.28
N ASP A 171 7.72 -16.40 -12.54
CA ASP A 171 7.19 -15.89 -13.80
C ASP A 171 6.49 -14.56 -13.52
N TRP A 172 6.65 -13.61 -14.43
CA TRP A 172 5.91 -12.36 -14.39
C TRP A 172 4.42 -12.62 -14.59
N GLN A 173 3.61 -11.93 -13.80
CA GLN A 173 2.16 -11.97 -13.84
C GLN A 173 1.61 -10.54 -13.81
N ILE A 174 0.39 -10.39 -14.25
CA ILE A 174 -0.37 -9.16 -14.12
C ILE A 174 -1.51 -9.43 -13.15
N ALA A 175 -1.54 -8.67 -12.06
CA ALA A 175 -2.59 -8.72 -11.07
C ALA A 175 -3.69 -7.73 -11.42
N ILE A 176 -4.93 -8.20 -11.43
CA ILE A 176 -6.14 -7.38 -11.59
C ILE A 176 -7.05 -7.71 -10.41
N GLY A 177 -7.01 -6.86 -9.38
CA GLY A 177 -7.59 -7.19 -8.09
C GLY A 177 -7.00 -8.50 -7.55
N ASP A 178 -7.85 -9.48 -7.29
CA ASP A 178 -7.45 -10.81 -6.80
C ASP A 178 -7.10 -11.82 -7.91
N THR A 179 -7.25 -11.45 -9.17
CA THR A 179 -7.00 -12.35 -10.30
C THR A 179 -5.60 -12.13 -10.85
N LEU A 180 -4.86 -13.21 -11.01
CA LEU A 180 -3.54 -13.22 -11.65
C LEU A 180 -3.67 -13.83 -13.04
N MET A 181 -3.03 -13.22 -14.00
CA MET A 181 -2.98 -13.72 -15.38
C MET A 181 -1.58 -13.54 -15.98
N ASP A 182 -1.24 -14.35 -16.94
CA ASP A 182 -0.01 -14.18 -17.68
C ASP A 182 -0.14 -13.08 -18.75
N GLU A 183 0.99 -12.71 -19.35
CA GLU A 183 1.03 -11.65 -20.37
C GLU A 183 0.17 -12.00 -21.60
N ALA A 184 0.10 -13.26 -21.98
CA ALA A 184 -0.66 -13.69 -23.16
C ALA A 184 -2.17 -13.62 -22.90
N GLU A 185 -2.62 -14.03 -21.71
CA GLU A 185 -4.01 -13.91 -21.26
C GLU A 185 -4.42 -12.43 -21.19
N PHE A 186 -3.55 -11.60 -20.62
CA PHE A 186 -3.79 -10.17 -20.52
C PHE A 186 -3.87 -9.47 -21.88
N LYS A 187 -2.97 -9.80 -22.82
CA LYS A 187 -3.03 -9.31 -24.20
C LYS A 187 -4.31 -9.71 -24.93
N LYS A 188 -4.83 -10.92 -24.68
CA LYS A 188 -6.12 -11.35 -25.23
C LYS A 188 -7.29 -10.56 -24.65
N LEU A 189 -7.20 -10.21 -23.37
CA LEU A 189 -8.21 -9.41 -22.69
C LEU A 189 -8.24 -7.97 -23.24
N LEU A 190 -7.07 -7.36 -23.48
CA LEU A 190 -6.94 -6.02 -24.05
C LEU A 190 -7.53 -5.92 -25.48
N LYS A 191 -7.44 -6.97 -26.27
CA LYS A 191 -7.97 -6.98 -27.65
C LYS A 191 -9.50 -6.99 -27.72
N LYS A 192 -10.19 -7.21 -26.61
CA LYS A 192 -11.65 -7.38 -26.58
C LYS A 192 -12.43 -6.08 -26.47
N SER A 193 -11.82 -4.97 -26.07
CA SER A 193 -12.54 -3.71 -25.86
C SER A 193 -11.60 -2.51 -25.87
N ASP A 194 -12.08 -1.43 -26.49
CA ASP A 194 -11.48 -0.10 -26.39
C ASP A 194 -12.18 0.66 -25.26
N GLY A 195 -11.53 0.75 -24.09
CA GLY A 195 -12.08 1.44 -22.93
C GLY A 195 -12.14 0.57 -21.68
N LEU A 196 -13.27 0.59 -20.99
CA LEU A 196 -13.49 -0.25 -19.80
C LEU A 196 -13.72 -1.71 -20.21
N ILE A 197 -13.00 -2.62 -19.58
CA ILE A 197 -13.13 -4.06 -19.83
C ILE A 197 -13.89 -4.70 -18.69
N LYS A 198 -15.03 -5.31 -18.99
CA LYS A 198 -15.79 -6.06 -17.97
C LYS A 198 -15.07 -7.34 -17.60
N HIS A 199 -14.75 -7.49 -16.32
CA HIS A 199 -14.13 -8.68 -15.77
C HIS A 199 -14.87 -9.14 -14.51
N LYS A 200 -15.58 -10.27 -14.59
CA LYS A 200 -16.48 -10.76 -13.55
C LYS A 200 -17.54 -9.71 -13.19
N THR A 201 -17.52 -9.22 -11.96
CA THR A 201 -18.47 -8.23 -11.44
C THR A 201 -17.98 -6.79 -11.52
N ASN A 202 -16.71 -6.57 -11.89
CA ASN A 202 -16.07 -5.26 -11.89
C ASN A 202 -15.60 -4.88 -13.30
N TYR A 203 -15.29 -3.61 -13.47
CA TYR A 203 -14.62 -3.12 -14.67
C TYR A 203 -13.12 -2.94 -14.42
N ILE A 204 -12.35 -3.16 -15.47
CA ILE A 204 -10.92 -2.90 -15.52
C ILE A 204 -10.71 -1.68 -16.40
N TYR A 205 -9.96 -0.73 -15.92
CA TYR A 205 -9.42 0.35 -16.73
C TYR A 205 -7.92 0.17 -16.91
N VAL A 206 -7.50 0.21 -18.16
CA VAL A 206 -6.10 0.04 -18.54
C VAL A 206 -5.60 1.34 -19.15
N ASP A 207 -4.83 2.09 -18.36
CA ASP A 207 -4.15 3.28 -18.83
C ASP A 207 -2.90 2.87 -19.64
N PRO A 208 -2.68 3.40 -20.86
CA PRO A 208 -1.46 3.15 -21.63
C PRO A 208 -0.17 3.43 -20.86
N ALA A 209 -0.15 4.49 -20.04
CA ALA A 209 1.00 4.83 -19.21
C ALA A 209 1.26 3.80 -18.09
N ASP A 210 0.21 3.20 -17.53
CA ASP A 210 0.36 2.14 -16.53
C ASP A 210 0.82 0.83 -17.18
N LEU A 211 0.39 0.55 -18.40
CA LEU A 211 0.91 -0.57 -19.20
C LEU A 211 2.40 -0.43 -19.45
N GLU A 212 2.83 0.75 -19.88
CA GLU A 212 4.24 1.03 -20.15
C GLU A 212 5.09 0.82 -18.89
N LYS A 213 4.62 1.27 -17.72
CA LYS A 213 5.29 1.03 -16.44
C LYS A 213 5.41 -0.47 -16.12
N ILE A 214 4.35 -1.25 -16.36
CA ILE A 214 4.37 -2.70 -16.15
C ILE A 214 5.39 -3.38 -17.05
N TYR A 215 5.38 -3.06 -18.34
CA TYR A 215 6.31 -3.64 -19.32
C TYR A 215 7.76 -3.21 -19.04
N ASN A 216 7.99 -1.94 -18.72
CA ASN A 216 9.29 -1.43 -18.32
C ASN A 216 9.79 -2.14 -17.05
N HIS A 217 8.90 -2.41 -16.11
CA HIS A 217 9.25 -3.16 -14.91
C HIS A 217 9.67 -4.60 -15.27
N PHE A 218 8.96 -5.29 -16.13
CA PHE A 218 9.30 -6.65 -16.57
C PHE A 218 10.62 -6.71 -17.34
N THR A 219 10.92 -5.68 -18.12
CA THR A 219 12.15 -5.61 -18.92
C THR A 219 13.36 -5.26 -18.07
N ASN A 220 13.22 -4.32 -17.15
CA ASN A 220 14.33 -3.79 -16.35
C ASN A 220 14.65 -4.68 -15.15
N THR A 221 13.69 -5.42 -14.60
CA THR A 221 13.91 -6.32 -13.48
C THR A 221 14.09 -7.73 -13.98
N LYS A 222 15.30 -8.04 -14.45
CA LYS A 222 15.60 -9.37 -15.03
C LYS A 222 15.63 -10.49 -13.99
N GLU A 223 16.03 -10.19 -12.76
CA GLU A 223 16.17 -11.18 -11.70
C GLU A 223 15.67 -10.62 -10.36
N LEU A 224 14.94 -11.44 -9.63
CA LEU A 224 14.62 -11.21 -8.23
C LEU A 224 15.52 -12.07 -7.38
N SER A 225 16.11 -11.50 -6.33
CA SER A 225 16.86 -12.29 -5.37
C SER A 225 15.95 -13.31 -4.68
N ALA A 226 16.52 -14.44 -4.27
CA ALA A 226 15.79 -15.45 -3.52
C ALA A 226 15.13 -14.89 -2.25
N PHE A 227 15.79 -13.90 -1.62
CA PHE A 227 15.25 -13.20 -0.47
C PHE A 227 13.99 -12.39 -0.81
N GLN A 228 13.99 -11.66 -1.94
CA GLN A 228 12.80 -10.94 -2.40
C GLN A 228 11.66 -11.89 -2.72
N MET A 229 11.93 -13.00 -3.40
CA MET A 229 10.95 -14.05 -3.68
C MET A 229 10.36 -14.66 -2.40
N LEU A 230 11.22 -15.03 -1.44
CA LEU A 230 10.78 -15.59 -0.16
C LEU A 230 9.98 -14.58 0.66
N ARG A 231 10.42 -13.33 0.71
CA ARG A 231 9.67 -12.25 1.37
C ARG A 231 8.29 -12.08 0.76
N SER A 232 8.21 -11.99 -0.56
CA SER A 232 6.93 -11.90 -1.27
C SER A 232 6.05 -13.13 -1.02
N ALA A 233 6.65 -14.33 -1.00
CA ALA A 233 5.93 -15.56 -0.72
C ALA A 233 5.35 -15.61 0.70
N LEU A 234 6.06 -15.08 1.68
CA LEU A 234 5.59 -15.00 3.08
C LEU A 234 4.56 -13.89 3.30
N SER A 235 4.71 -12.74 2.65
CA SER A 235 3.74 -11.64 2.75
C SER A 235 2.49 -11.86 1.91
N GLY A 236 2.56 -12.73 0.89
CA GLY A 236 1.48 -12.91 -0.10
C GLY A 236 1.42 -11.81 -1.16
N GLU A 237 2.36 -10.85 -1.14
CA GLU A 237 2.32 -9.63 -1.96
C GLU A 237 3.66 -9.31 -2.60
N TYR A 238 3.60 -8.72 -3.79
CA TYR A 238 4.71 -8.11 -4.50
C TYR A 238 4.30 -6.73 -5.03
N LEU A 239 5.00 -5.67 -4.62
CA LEU A 239 4.66 -4.27 -4.97
C LEU A 239 3.20 -3.89 -4.68
N GLY A 240 2.64 -4.38 -3.56
CA GLY A 240 1.25 -4.14 -3.18
C GLY A 240 0.23 -4.86 -4.08
N SER A 241 0.66 -5.93 -4.73
CA SER A 241 -0.19 -6.82 -5.54
C SER A 241 -0.08 -8.25 -5.03
N LYS A 242 -1.21 -8.96 -5.05
CA LYS A 242 -1.27 -10.39 -4.72
C LYS A 242 -0.36 -11.19 -5.65
N ILE A 243 0.32 -12.19 -5.11
CA ILE A 243 1.20 -13.09 -5.87
C ILE A 243 0.59 -14.47 -6.07
N GLY A 244 1.09 -15.18 -7.06
CA GLY A 244 0.83 -16.61 -7.26
C GLY A 244 1.92 -17.46 -6.61
N LEU A 245 1.53 -18.56 -6.02
CA LEU A 245 2.43 -19.60 -5.48
C LEU A 245 2.04 -20.95 -6.03
N THR A 246 3.02 -21.71 -6.50
CA THR A 246 2.76 -23.12 -6.83
C THR A 246 2.56 -23.95 -5.55
N ASN A 247 1.91 -25.10 -5.67
CA ASN A 247 1.64 -25.99 -4.52
C ASN A 247 2.92 -26.38 -3.78
N GLU A 248 4.02 -26.58 -4.51
CA GLU A 248 5.32 -26.93 -3.92
C GLU A 248 5.88 -25.78 -3.10
N VAL A 249 5.71 -24.53 -3.56
CA VAL A 249 6.15 -23.33 -2.82
C VAL A 249 5.27 -23.10 -1.60
N GLN A 250 3.95 -23.32 -1.71
CA GLN A 250 3.04 -23.24 -0.55
C GLN A 250 3.41 -24.27 0.52
N ALA A 251 3.71 -25.53 0.13
CA ALA A 251 4.16 -26.55 1.05
C ALA A 251 5.50 -26.17 1.73
N LEU A 252 6.45 -25.62 0.95
CA LEU A 252 7.72 -25.12 1.47
C LEU A 252 7.53 -24.00 2.51
N ILE A 253 6.66 -23.05 2.21
CA ILE A 253 6.36 -21.95 3.14
C ILE A 253 5.71 -22.47 4.42
N LYS A 254 4.76 -23.40 4.29
CA LYS A 254 4.12 -24.04 5.44
C LYS A 254 5.13 -24.76 6.32
N GLU A 255 6.11 -25.42 5.74
CA GLU A 255 7.21 -26.05 6.48
C GLU A 255 8.10 -25.00 7.16
N LEU A 256 8.45 -23.91 6.47
CA LEU A 256 9.26 -22.81 7.03
C LEU A 256 8.52 -22.05 8.16
N THR A 257 7.21 -22.01 8.11
CA THR A 257 6.36 -21.36 9.13
C THR A 257 5.90 -22.30 10.25
N ASN A 258 6.19 -23.60 10.13
CA ASN A 258 5.83 -24.58 11.14
C ASN A 258 6.85 -24.52 12.30
N PHE A 259 6.45 -23.96 13.43
CA PHE A 259 7.33 -23.63 14.55
C PHE A 259 7.58 -24.80 15.49
N ASN A 260 8.67 -25.53 15.31
CA ASN A 260 9.23 -26.38 16.37
C ASN A 260 10.14 -25.53 17.28
N GLU A 261 10.08 -25.65 18.58
CA GLU A 261 10.93 -24.93 19.52
C GLU A 261 12.42 -25.32 19.31
N ILE A 262 13.29 -24.31 19.39
CA ILE A 262 14.74 -24.51 19.30
C ILE A 262 15.28 -24.72 20.69
N ALA A 263 16.14 -25.72 20.87
CA ALA A 263 16.79 -25.98 22.14
C ALA A 263 17.52 -24.74 22.66
N LEU A 264 17.36 -24.45 23.93
CA LEU A 264 18.04 -23.36 24.60
C LEU A 264 19.56 -23.57 24.55
N PRO A 265 20.37 -22.52 24.43
CA PRO A 265 21.82 -22.62 24.53
C PRO A 265 22.24 -23.06 25.94
N LYS A 266 23.24 -23.91 26.02
CA LYS A 266 23.68 -24.55 27.29
C LYS A 266 24.20 -23.53 28.31
N GLY A 267 24.74 -22.40 27.85
CA GLY A 267 25.32 -21.37 28.71
C GLY A 267 24.33 -20.37 29.29
N ILE A 268 23.04 -20.44 28.96
CA ILE A 268 22.04 -19.48 29.47
C ILE A 268 21.78 -19.68 30.97
N LYS A 269 21.90 -18.61 31.73
CA LYS A 269 21.68 -18.61 33.21
C LYS A 269 20.30 -18.08 33.58
N ALA A 270 19.28 -18.50 32.84
CA ALA A 270 17.89 -18.13 33.10
C ALA A 270 16.93 -19.23 32.68
N GLN A 271 15.76 -19.27 33.32
CA GLN A 271 14.65 -20.10 32.87
C GLN A 271 13.69 -19.22 32.04
N LEU A 272 13.61 -19.47 30.77
CA LEU A 272 12.71 -18.75 29.89
C LEU A 272 11.26 -19.19 30.12
N ARG A 273 10.35 -18.21 30.14
CA ARG A 273 8.91 -18.51 30.09
C ARG A 273 8.54 -19.04 28.69
N PRO A 274 7.45 -19.81 28.55
CA PRO A 274 7.08 -20.40 27.25
C PRO A 274 7.02 -19.39 26.08
N TYR A 275 6.49 -18.19 26.31
CA TYR A 275 6.45 -17.17 25.27
C TYR A 275 7.84 -16.61 24.92
N GLN A 276 8.74 -16.48 25.90
CA GLN A 276 10.12 -16.06 25.66
C GLN A 276 10.90 -17.11 24.86
N HIS A 277 10.66 -18.40 25.14
CA HIS A 277 11.24 -19.49 24.37
C HIS A 277 10.75 -19.48 22.92
N ARG A 278 9.46 -19.24 22.72
CA ARG A 278 8.90 -19.08 21.36
C ARG A 278 9.51 -17.87 20.63
N GLY A 279 9.62 -16.72 21.29
CA GLY A 279 10.20 -15.50 20.72
C GLY A 279 11.68 -15.69 20.35
N TYR A 280 12.47 -16.28 21.23
CA TYR A 280 13.85 -16.69 20.92
C TYR A 280 13.93 -17.61 19.72
N SER A 281 13.13 -18.68 19.70
CA SER A 281 13.11 -19.65 18.60
C SER A 281 12.72 -19.01 17.28
N TRP A 282 11.79 -18.05 17.31
CA TRP A 282 11.35 -17.29 16.16
C TRP A 282 12.45 -16.36 15.63
N MET A 283 13.10 -15.58 16.49
CA MET A 283 14.21 -14.70 16.09
C MET A 283 15.38 -15.47 15.50
N TYR A 284 15.75 -16.57 16.13
CA TYR A 284 16.87 -17.41 15.64
C TYR A 284 16.60 -17.97 14.24
N ARG A 285 15.36 -18.41 13.97
CA ARG A 285 14.98 -18.92 12.65
C ARG A 285 14.94 -17.85 11.61
N ASN A 286 14.33 -16.72 11.93
CA ASN A 286 14.30 -15.59 11.01
C ASN A 286 15.72 -15.22 10.58
N ALA A 287 16.64 -15.14 11.50
CA ALA A 287 18.04 -14.86 11.17
C ALA A 287 18.69 -15.93 10.28
N LYS A 288 18.39 -17.22 10.52
CA LYS A 288 18.90 -18.31 9.67
C LYS A 288 18.48 -18.21 8.21
N ILE A 289 17.29 -17.72 7.96
CA ILE A 289 16.77 -17.52 6.60
C ILE A 289 17.03 -16.09 6.07
N GLY A 290 17.79 -15.26 6.82
CA GLY A 290 18.15 -13.90 6.42
C GLY A 290 17.08 -12.85 6.67
N PHE A 291 16.07 -13.15 7.51
CA PHE A 291 15.05 -12.17 7.92
C PHE A 291 15.43 -11.44 9.20
N GLY A 292 15.03 -10.18 9.29
CA GLY A 292 14.96 -9.45 10.56
C GLY A 292 13.73 -9.84 11.38
N SER A 293 13.74 -9.44 12.66
CA SER A 293 12.63 -9.64 13.59
C SER A 293 12.32 -8.35 14.33
N VAL A 294 11.06 -8.08 14.59
CA VAL A 294 10.61 -7.00 15.47
C VAL A 294 9.94 -7.63 16.68
N LEU A 295 10.55 -7.48 17.85
CA LEU A 295 10.00 -7.98 19.12
C LEU A 295 9.20 -6.87 19.79
N ALA A 296 7.89 -6.88 19.60
CA ALA A 296 6.96 -5.83 20.03
C ALA A 296 6.18 -6.19 21.31
N ASP A 297 6.78 -6.99 22.18
CA ASP A 297 6.21 -7.32 23.50
C ASP A 297 6.14 -6.08 24.40
N ASP A 298 5.22 -6.05 25.36
CA ASP A 298 5.12 -4.97 26.34
C ASP A 298 6.41 -4.84 27.17
N MET A 299 6.56 -3.67 27.81
CA MET A 299 7.70 -3.43 28.71
C MET A 299 7.68 -4.44 29.88
N GLY A 300 8.86 -4.89 30.29
CA GLY A 300 9.00 -5.84 31.42
C GLY A 300 8.79 -7.33 31.05
N LEU A 301 8.41 -7.66 29.83
CA LEU A 301 8.23 -9.06 29.40
C LEU A 301 9.54 -9.78 29.02
N GLY A 302 10.70 -9.15 29.28
CA GLY A 302 12.01 -9.77 29.12
C GLY A 302 12.47 -9.89 27.66
N LYS A 303 12.21 -8.86 26.86
CA LYS A 303 12.73 -8.76 25.47
C LYS A 303 14.24 -8.92 25.42
N THR A 304 14.96 -8.23 26.33
CA THR A 304 16.43 -8.30 26.45
C THR A 304 16.90 -9.74 26.67
N LEU A 305 16.25 -10.50 27.55
CA LEU A 305 16.61 -11.90 27.80
C LEU A 305 16.44 -12.78 26.54
N GLN A 306 15.38 -12.56 25.75
CA GLN A 306 15.16 -13.28 24.51
C GLN A 306 16.28 -12.99 23.48
N VAL A 307 16.68 -11.71 23.36
CA VAL A 307 17.78 -11.29 22.48
C VAL A 307 19.13 -11.88 22.96
N ILE A 308 19.42 -11.80 24.24
CA ILE A 308 20.64 -12.38 24.84
C ILE A 308 20.71 -13.89 24.58
N THR A 309 19.61 -14.61 24.77
CA THR A 309 19.51 -16.04 24.48
C THR A 309 19.80 -16.33 23.02
N THR A 310 19.31 -15.48 22.11
CA THR A 310 19.56 -15.62 20.67
C THR A 310 21.04 -15.41 20.34
N LEU A 311 21.67 -14.39 20.90
CA LEU A 311 23.10 -14.09 20.69
C LEU A 311 24.00 -15.19 21.27
N LEU A 312 23.64 -15.75 22.43
CA LEU A 312 24.36 -16.86 23.02
C LEU A 312 24.27 -18.11 22.12
N LYS A 313 23.10 -18.36 21.54
CA LYS A 313 22.91 -19.43 20.55
C LYS A 313 23.74 -19.22 19.29
N TYR A 314 23.87 -17.99 18.80
CA TYR A 314 24.75 -17.68 17.69
C TYR A 314 26.21 -17.97 18.01
N LYS A 315 26.67 -17.70 19.23
CA LYS A 315 28.00 -18.06 19.68
C LYS A 315 28.19 -19.56 19.73
N GLU A 316 27.26 -20.32 20.36
CA GLU A 316 27.28 -21.78 20.45
C GLU A 316 27.38 -22.43 19.06
N ASP A 317 26.63 -21.91 18.08
CA ASP A 317 26.65 -22.38 16.69
C ASP A 317 27.84 -21.87 15.87
N GLY A 318 28.74 -21.08 16.49
CA GLY A 318 29.95 -20.57 15.85
C GLY A 318 29.73 -19.41 14.88
N LEU A 319 28.53 -18.83 14.83
CA LEU A 319 28.18 -17.75 13.89
C LEU A 319 28.90 -16.42 14.25
N LEU A 320 29.27 -16.25 15.51
CA LEU A 320 30.00 -15.05 15.99
C LEU A 320 31.54 -15.18 15.91
N LYS A 321 32.09 -16.28 15.38
CA LYS A 321 33.57 -16.45 15.24
C LYS A 321 34.17 -15.40 14.31
N ASN A 322 33.64 -15.30 13.09
CA ASN A 322 34.14 -14.40 12.05
C ASN A 322 33.34 -13.13 11.87
N GLN A 323 32.13 -13.12 12.42
CA GLN A 323 31.21 -11.99 12.43
C GLN A 323 30.84 -11.66 13.87
N LYS A 324 30.34 -10.46 14.11
CA LYS A 324 30.05 -9.96 15.46
C LYS A 324 28.61 -9.46 15.54
N ALA A 325 28.11 -9.26 16.75
CA ALA A 325 26.83 -8.62 16.98
C ALA A 325 27.02 -7.18 17.43
N LEU A 326 26.14 -6.28 16.96
CA LEU A 326 26.11 -4.88 17.41
C LEU A 326 24.73 -4.60 18.04
N VAL A 327 24.73 -4.16 19.29
CA VAL A 327 23.55 -3.67 20.00
C VAL A 327 23.62 -2.14 20.04
N ILE A 328 22.54 -1.51 19.57
CA ILE A 328 22.39 -0.05 19.59
C ILE A 328 21.23 0.26 20.53
N SER A 329 21.48 1.03 21.57
CA SER A 329 20.47 1.40 22.55
C SER A 329 20.65 2.85 23.02
N PRO A 330 19.66 3.45 23.68
CA PRO A 330 19.82 4.74 24.36
C PRO A 330 20.99 4.73 25.32
N THR A 331 21.73 5.86 25.42
CA THR A 331 22.95 5.96 26.23
C THR A 331 22.73 5.51 27.69
N GLY A 332 21.58 5.82 28.27
CA GLY A 332 21.25 5.43 29.65
C GLY A 332 21.06 3.92 29.86
N LEU A 333 20.91 3.14 28.80
CA LEU A 333 20.66 1.70 28.88
C LEU A 333 21.91 0.84 28.60
N LEU A 334 23.05 1.43 28.21
CA LEU A 334 24.25 0.69 27.85
C LEU A 334 24.75 -0.22 28.99
N THR A 335 24.79 0.31 30.21
CA THR A 335 25.18 -0.44 31.42
C THR A 335 24.14 -1.49 31.79
N ASN A 336 22.85 -1.22 31.61
CA ASN A 336 21.81 -2.22 31.82
C ASN A 336 21.97 -3.43 30.91
N TRP A 337 22.24 -3.20 29.62
CA TRP A 337 22.53 -4.27 28.68
C TRP A 337 23.74 -5.08 29.11
N GLN A 338 24.84 -4.42 29.51
CA GLN A 338 26.03 -5.11 30.00
C GLN A 338 25.74 -5.98 31.21
N THR A 339 25.04 -5.43 32.21
CA THR A 339 24.68 -6.16 33.46
C THR A 339 23.79 -7.37 33.14
N GLU A 340 22.83 -7.23 32.18
CA GLU A 340 21.99 -8.35 31.81
C GLU A 340 22.78 -9.44 31.05
N PHE A 341 23.75 -9.08 30.19
CA PHE A 341 24.66 -10.05 29.57
C PHE A 341 25.49 -10.80 30.63
N GLU A 342 26.09 -10.10 31.56
CA GLU A 342 26.90 -10.70 32.63
C GLU A 342 26.05 -11.65 33.52
N LYS A 343 24.80 -11.29 33.75
CA LYS A 343 23.86 -12.09 34.55
C LYS A 343 23.37 -13.34 33.82
N PHE A 344 22.96 -13.22 32.57
CA PHE A 344 22.24 -14.27 31.87
C PHE A 344 23.12 -15.08 30.89
N ALA A 345 24.19 -14.48 30.35
CA ALA A 345 25.08 -15.12 29.37
C ALA A 345 26.54 -14.71 29.58
N PRO A 346 27.14 -15.06 30.75
CA PRO A 346 28.51 -14.66 31.09
C PRO A 346 29.56 -15.19 30.11
N ASP A 347 29.23 -16.20 29.34
CA ASP A 347 30.13 -16.76 28.30
C ASP A 347 30.27 -15.86 27.06
N LEU A 348 29.40 -14.85 26.89
CA LEU A 348 29.52 -13.87 25.81
C LEU A 348 30.56 -12.79 26.18
N ASN A 349 31.54 -12.58 25.30
CA ASN A 349 32.50 -11.47 25.44
C ASN A 349 31.86 -10.17 24.94
N VAL A 350 31.38 -9.35 25.88
CA VAL A 350 30.62 -8.12 25.59
C VAL A 350 31.46 -6.90 25.89
N LYS A 351 31.48 -5.94 24.98
CA LYS A 351 32.21 -4.68 25.13
C LYS A 351 31.30 -3.49 24.88
N ILE A 352 31.47 -2.42 25.67
CA ILE A 352 30.82 -1.14 25.44
C ILE A 352 31.71 -0.25 24.59
N TYR A 353 31.20 0.21 23.47
CA TYR A 353 31.82 1.18 22.58
C TYR A 353 31.19 2.55 22.78
N HIS A 354 31.72 3.30 23.76
CA HIS A 354 31.21 4.61 24.14
C HIS A 354 32.32 5.50 24.73
N GLY A 355 32.08 6.81 24.85
CA GLY A 355 33.02 7.77 25.43
C GLY A 355 33.97 8.40 24.38
N THR A 356 34.93 9.24 24.85
CA THR A 356 35.82 10.05 23.99
C THR A 356 37.01 9.24 23.44
N ASN A 357 37.59 8.33 24.22
CA ASN A 357 38.75 7.53 23.85
C ASN A 357 38.40 6.11 23.44
N ARG A 358 37.21 5.93 22.83
CA ARG A 358 36.73 4.62 22.44
C ARG A 358 37.53 3.98 21.33
N LYS A 359 37.82 2.69 21.46
CA LYS A 359 38.44 1.88 20.44
C LYS A 359 37.70 0.57 20.29
N ILE A 360 37.57 0.10 19.06
CA ILE A 360 36.96 -1.22 18.81
C ILE A 360 38.04 -2.27 19.12
N GLU A 361 37.84 -2.99 20.20
CA GLU A 361 38.72 -4.10 20.59
C GLU A 361 38.74 -5.20 19.51
N LYS A 362 39.77 -6.04 19.51
CA LYS A 362 39.89 -7.12 18.51
C LYS A 362 39.03 -8.33 18.89
N ASP A 363 38.93 -8.60 20.19
CA ASP A 363 38.26 -9.78 20.71
C ASP A 363 36.98 -9.38 21.46
N PHE A 364 35.83 -9.66 20.84
CA PHE A 364 34.52 -9.56 21.42
C PHE A 364 33.52 -10.39 20.58
N ASP A 365 32.40 -10.74 21.19
CA ASP A 365 31.25 -11.35 20.49
C ASP A 365 30.17 -10.30 20.20
N VAL A 366 29.95 -9.41 21.18
CA VAL A 366 28.92 -8.38 21.13
C VAL A 366 29.52 -7.02 21.44
N LEU A 367 29.22 -6.03 20.61
CA LEU A 367 29.53 -4.62 20.87
C LEU A 367 28.26 -3.87 21.20
N ILE A 368 28.23 -3.14 22.31
CA ILE A 368 27.09 -2.29 22.70
C ILE A 368 27.49 -0.84 22.46
N SER A 369 26.62 -0.07 21.81
CA SER A 369 26.87 1.35 21.55
C SER A 369 25.58 2.16 21.54
N SER A 370 25.72 3.49 21.59
CA SER A 370 24.57 4.39 21.51
C SER A 370 24.31 4.90 20.08
N TYR A 371 23.10 5.33 19.82
CA TYR A 371 22.69 5.90 18.53
C TYR A 371 23.61 7.04 18.07
N GLY A 372 23.99 7.94 18.97
CA GLY A 372 24.88 9.05 18.67
C GLY A 372 26.27 8.59 18.21
N ILE A 373 26.85 7.62 18.91
CA ILE A 373 28.16 7.05 18.57
C ILE A 373 28.12 6.26 17.26
N VAL A 374 27.12 5.43 17.07
CA VAL A 374 26.97 4.68 15.82
C VAL A 374 26.84 5.63 14.61
N ARG A 375 26.13 6.73 14.79
CA ARG A 375 26.00 7.76 13.75
C ARG A 375 27.34 8.46 13.44
N SER A 376 28.11 8.84 14.48
CA SER A 376 29.40 9.54 14.31
C SER A 376 30.45 8.62 13.72
N ASP A 377 30.50 7.38 14.15
CA ASP A 377 31.57 6.43 13.82
C ASP A 377 31.13 5.38 12.78
N ALA A 378 30.09 5.67 12.02
CA ALA A 378 29.54 4.76 11.01
C ALA A 378 30.60 4.22 10.03
N LYS A 379 31.60 5.05 9.67
CA LYS A 379 32.69 4.63 8.76
C LYS A 379 33.57 3.52 9.37
N GLU A 380 33.87 3.62 10.65
CA GLU A 380 34.69 2.62 11.36
C GLU A 380 33.89 1.33 11.62
N LEU A 381 32.63 1.46 12.04
CA LEU A 381 31.77 0.32 12.30
C LEU A 381 31.45 -0.48 11.02
N LYS A 382 31.33 0.19 9.85
CA LYS A 382 31.13 -0.47 8.55
C LYS A 382 32.34 -1.32 8.09
N LYS A 383 33.52 -1.12 8.64
CA LYS A 383 34.70 -1.96 8.34
C LYS A 383 34.66 -3.34 9.00
N LYS A 384 33.72 -3.55 9.95
CA LYS A 384 33.53 -4.82 10.64
C LYS A 384 32.45 -5.67 9.98
N ASN A 385 32.62 -6.97 10.03
CA ASN A 385 31.60 -7.91 9.58
C ASN A 385 30.61 -8.17 10.71
N TRP A 386 29.40 -7.65 10.55
CA TRP A 386 28.31 -7.84 11.51
C TRP A 386 27.42 -9.00 11.07
N HIS A 387 27.20 -9.96 11.97
CA HIS A 387 26.23 -11.04 11.81
C HIS A 387 24.81 -10.51 12.01
N THR A 388 24.64 -9.70 13.06
CA THR A 388 23.32 -9.14 13.41
C THR A 388 23.47 -7.75 14.01
N LEU A 389 22.44 -6.95 13.78
CA LEU A 389 22.26 -5.61 14.33
C LEU A 389 20.98 -5.62 15.18
N ILE A 390 21.10 -5.27 16.43
CA ILE A 390 20.00 -5.13 17.37
C ILE A 390 19.76 -3.64 17.62
N ILE A 391 18.56 -3.19 17.46
CA ILE A 391 18.13 -1.82 17.68
C ILE A 391 17.10 -1.84 18.79
N ASP A 392 17.42 -1.16 19.92
CA ASP A 392 16.61 -1.11 21.12
C ASP A 392 16.04 0.31 21.27
N GLU A 393 14.69 0.41 21.33
CA GLU A 393 13.85 1.63 21.47
C GLU A 393 14.03 2.74 20.41
#